data_8740baa0d08be7fda3b9c7bf8d78e70a
#
_entry.id   8740baa0d08be7fda3b9c7bf8d78e70a
#
_cell.length_a   1.000
_cell.length_b   1.000
_cell.length_c   1.000
_cell.angle_alpha   90.00
_cell.angle_beta   90.00
_cell.angle_gamma   90.00
#
_symmetry.space_group_name_H-M   'P 1'
#
loop_
_entity.id
_entity.type
_entity.pdbx_description
1 polymer ?
#
loop_
_entity_poly.entity_id
_entity_poly.type
_entity_poly.pdbx_seq_one_letter_code
_entity_poly.pdbx_strand_id
1 'polypeptide(L)'
;RDLVRSRGLGDVYKRQILLNEKLEIQQINRAALQMMNLSSPSDVTGEPVVRVLDPGDFFTVLESGQSIEKKRIYLSEYDRYAEETIIPDHEFHQIICILRDVTEEERVRRQKEELSRQTAEIADGVVAKQMRIVQEIASLLGETAAETKIALYKLKGSVSDE
;
A
#
# COMPACT_ATOMS: atom_id res chain seq x y z
N ARG A 1 -27.84 -11.39 -11.91
CA ARG A 1 -27.84 -12.62 -11.09
C ARG A 1 -27.16 -13.77 -11.79
N ASP A 2 -27.61 -14.09 -12.99
CA ASP A 2 -27.07 -15.22 -13.76
C ASP A 2 -25.65 -14.94 -14.23
N LEU A 3 -25.32 -13.68 -14.47
CA LEU A 3 -23.96 -13.25 -14.81
C LEU A 3 -22.96 -13.59 -13.71
N VAL A 4 -23.35 -13.45 -12.44
CA VAL A 4 -22.50 -13.79 -11.30
C VAL A 4 -22.26 -15.31 -11.26
N ARG A 5 -23.28 -16.12 -11.51
CA ARG A 5 -23.15 -17.57 -11.53
C ARG A 5 -22.31 -18.08 -12.70
N SER A 6 -22.43 -17.45 -13.85
CA SER A 6 -21.76 -17.90 -15.07
C SER A 6 -20.26 -17.59 -15.11
N ARG A 7 -19.79 -16.69 -14.28
CA ARG A 7 -18.38 -16.30 -14.25
C ARG A 7 -17.47 -17.24 -13.47
N GLY A 8 -18.03 -18.21 -12.77
CA GLY A 8 -17.27 -19.24 -12.09
C GLY A 8 -16.78 -18.84 -10.70
N LEU A 9 -15.72 -19.51 -10.25
CA LEU A 9 -15.24 -19.44 -8.86
C LEU A 9 -14.79 -18.07 -8.42
N GLY A 10 -14.27 -17.22 -9.31
CA GLY A 10 -13.82 -15.89 -8.98
C GLY A 10 -14.89 -14.98 -8.43
N ASP A 11 -16.12 -15.16 -8.87
CA ASP A 11 -17.26 -14.33 -8.48
C ASP A 11 -17.84 -14.70 -7.11
N VAL A 12 -17.61 -15.93 -6.65
CA VAL A 12 -18.06 -16.38 -5.33
C VAL A 12 -17.45 -15.56 -4.21
N TYR A 13 -16.25 -15.05 -4.40
CA TYR A 13 -15.50 -14.29 -3.39
C TYR A 13 -15.73 -12.79 -3.48
N LYS A 14 -16.46 -12.30 -4.48
CA LYS A 14 -16.79 -10.89 -4.59
C LYS A 14 -17.92 -10.52 -3.65
N ARG A 15 -17.74 -9.41 -2.97
CA ARG A 15 -18.73 -8.85 -2.05
C ARG A 15 -19.53 -7.82 -2.82
N GLN A 16 -20.82 -8.02 -2.89
CA GLN A 16 -21.72 -7.14 -3.64
C GLN A 16 -22.75 -6.51 -2.73
N ILE A 17 -22.90 -5.20 -2.89
CA ILE A 17 -23.93 -4.43 -2.21
C ILE A 17 -24.64 -3.59 -3.26
N LEU A 18 -25.95 -3.62 -3.22
CA LEU A 18 -26.79 -2.83 -4.09
C LEU A 18 -27.44 -1.73 -3.27
N LEU A 19 -27.30 -0.48 -3.69
CA LEU A 19 -27.83 0.69 -3.01
C LEU A 19 -28.82 1.41 -3.90
N ASN A 20 -29.77 2.12 -3.29
CA ASN A 20 -30.58 3.10 -4.00
C ASN A 20 -29.85 4.46 -4.05
N GLU A 21 -30.45 5.45 -4.69
CA GLU A 21 -29.86 6.80 -4.81
C GLU A 21 -29.78 7.55 -3.48
N LYS A 22 -30.48 7.10 -2.45
CA LYS A 22 -30.38 7.63 -1.08
C LYS A 22 -29.27 6.95 -0.29
N LEU A 23 -28.50 6.05 -0.92
CA LEU A 23 -27.45 5.26 -0.30
C LEU A 23 -27.96 4.33 0.80
N GLU A 24 -29.18 3.84 0.63
CA GLU A 24 -29.75 2.81 1.47
C GLU A 24 -29.51 1.43 0.84
N ILE A 25 -29.17 0.45 1.66
CA ILE A 25 -28.86 -0.89 1.21
C ILE A 25 -30.14 -1.60 0.75
N GLN A 26 -30.14 -2.02 -0.50
CA GLN A 26 -31.26 -2.76 -1.09
C GLN A 26 -31.01 -4.26 -1.11
N GLN A 27 -29.81 -4.65 -1.43
CA GLN A 27 -29.38 -6.05 -1.45
C GLN A 27 -27.92 -6.14 -1.00
N ILE A 28 -27.61 -7.25 -0.39
CA ILE A 28 -26.25 -7.58 0.04
C ILE A 28 -26.05 -9.08 -0.13
N ASN A 29 -24.93 -9.47 -0.73
CA ASN A 29 -24.70 -10.90 -0.91
C ASN A 29 -24.04 -11.51 0.34
N ARG A 30 -23.99 -12.83 0.36
CA ARG A 30 -23.49 -13.58 1.51
C ARG A 30 -22.01 -13.28 1.81
N ALA A 31 -21.21 -13.12 0.78
CA ALA A 31 -19.79 -12.82 0.96
C ALA A 31 -19.58 -11.47 1.62
N ALA A 32 -20.40 -10.46 1.25
CA ALA A 32 -20.36 -9.14 1.90
C ALA A 32 -20.82 -9.21 3.35
N LEU A 33 -21.88 -9.97 3.63
CA LEU A 33 -22.35 -10.19 5.00
C LEU A 33 -21.26 -10.80 5.88
N GLN A 34 -20.57 -11.81 5.38
CA GLN A 34 -19.50 -12.46 6.11
C GLN A 34 -18.34 -11.51 6.40
N MET A 35 -17.95 -10.73 5.42
CA MET A 35 -16.87 -9.75 5.56
C MET A 35 -17.19 -8.70 6.63
N MET A 36 -18.44 -8.28 6.69
CA MET A 36 -18.92 -7.25 7.62
C MET A 36 -19.43 -7.81 8.95
N ASN A 37 -19.24 -9.10 9.18
CA ASN A 37 -19.66 -9.79 10.40
C ASN A 37 -21.16 -9.66 10.67
N LEU A 38 -21.95 -9.68 9.61
CA LEU A 38 -23.41 -9.59 9.69
C LEU A 38 -24.02 -10.99 9.60
N SER A 39 -25.09 -11.21 10.35
CA SER A 39 -25.74 -12.52 10.40
C SER A 39 -26.76 -12.73 9.29
N SER A 40 -27.49 -11.68 8.90
CA SER A 40 -28.59 -11.76 7.95
C SER A 40 -28.71 -10.49 7.10
N PRO A 41 -29.13 -10.60 5.84
CA PRO A 41 -29.43 -9.41 5.02
C PRO A 41 -30.44 -8.47 5.65
N SER A 42 -31.40 -9.00 6.41
CA SER A 42 -32.42 -8.20 7.07
C SER A 42 -31.86 -7.24 8.12
N ASP A 43 -30.64 -7.48 8.62
CA ASP A 43 -30.00 -6.61 9.60
C ASP A 43 -29.63 -5.24 9.03
N VAL A 44 -29.44 -5.17 7.72
CA VAL A 44 -28.94 -3.95 7.05
C VAL A 44 -29.79 -3.51 5.86
N THR A 45 -30.69 -4.33 5.36
CA THR A 45 -31.58 -3.95 4.24
C THR A 45 -32.46 -2.78 4.64
N GLY A 46 -32.46 -1.72 3.82
CA GLY A 46 -33.14 -0.48 4.09
C GLY A 46 -32.34 0.50 4.94
N GLU A 47 -31.21 0.06 5.49
CA GLU A 47 -30.37 0.92 6.32
C GLU A 47 -29.38 1.72 5.47
N PRO A 48 -28.95 2.91 5.93
CA PRO A 48 -27.93 3.68 5.22
C PRO A 48 -26.59 2.92 5.14
N VAL A 49 -25.89 3.08 4.02
CA VAL A 49 -24.60 2.43 3.80
C VAL A 49 -23.55 2.86 4.84
N VAL A 50 -23.70 4.04 5.43
CA VAL A 50 -22.78 4.54 6.46
C VAL A 50 -22.67 3.62 7.68
N ARG A 51 -23.68 2.78 7.90
CA ARG A 51 -23.63 1.79 8.98
C ARG A 51 -22.57 0.71 8.77
N VAL A 52 -22.17 0.46 7.54
CA VAL A 52 -21.26 -0.62 7.20
C VAL A 52 -20.01 -0.15 6.46
N LEU A 53 -20.10 0.94 5.71
CA LEU A 53 -18.98 1.49 4.91
C LEU A 53 -18.96 3.00 4.99
N ASP A 54 -17.79 3.58 4.75
CA ASP A 54 -17.64 5.02 4.58
C ASP A 54 -18.39 5.46 3.32
N PRO A 55 -19.33 6.42 3.40
CA PRO A 55 -20.13 6.82 2.26
C PRO A 55 -19.44 7.77 1.28
N GLY A 56 -18.22 8.24 1.55
CA GLY A 56 -17.55 9.28 0.76
C GLY A 56 -17.47 8.98 -0.73
N ASP A 57 -17.00 7.80 -1.09
CA ASP A 57 -16.87 7.37 -2.48
C ASP A 57 -18.23 7.21 -3.16
N PHE A 58 -19.25 6.80 -2.43
CA PHE A 58 -20.62 6.69 -2.95
C PHE A 58 -21.20 8.06 -3.29
N PHE A 59 -20.97 9.05 -2.46
CA PHE A 59 -21.37 10.44 -2.75
C PHE A 59 -20.67 10.96 -4.00
N THR A 60 -19.39 10.66 -4.16
CA THR A 60 -18.63 11.06 -5.35
C THR A 60 -19.23 10.47 -6.61
N VAL A 61 -19.61 9.20 -6.59
CA VAL A 61 -20.26 8.52 -7.72
C VAL A 61 -21.63 9.12 -8.02
N LEU A 62 -22.42 9.42 -6.99
CA LEU A 62 -23.73 10.07 -7.16
C LEU A 62 -23.62 11.44 -7.81
N GLU A 63 -22.68 12.27 -7.35
CA GLU A 63 -22.50 13.62 -7.85
C GLU A 63 -21.92 13.64 -9.26
N SER A 64 -20.92 12.81 -9.53
CA SER A 64 -20.22 12.82 -10.82
C SER A 64 -20.93 11.98 -11.88
N GLY A 65 -21.74 11.03 -11.49
CA GLY A 65 -22.33 10.05 -12.40
C GLY A 65 -21.32 9.08 -13.03
N GLN A 66 -20.09 9.08 -12.54
CA GLN A 66 -19.02 8.24 -13.06
C GLN A 66 -18.64 7.16 -12.06
N SER A 67 -18.24 6.00 -12.59
CA SER A 67 -17.80 4.88 -11.77
C SER A 67 -16.45 5.15 -11.11
N ILE A 68 -16.27 4.53 -9.93
CA ILE A 68 -14.95 4.35 -9.33
C ILE A 68 -14.56 2.90 -9.57
N GLU A 69 -13.39 2.66 -10.14
CA GLU A 69 -12.97 1.31 -10.47
C GLU A 69 -11.71 0.93 -9.70
N LYS A 70 -11.77 -0.23 -9.07
CA LYS A 70 -10.62 -0.89 -8.44
C LYS A 70 -9.82 0.01 -7.49
N LYS A 71 -10.50 0.83 -6.72
CA LYS A 71 -9.84 1.66 -5.71
C LYS A 71 -9.50 0.81 -4.50
N ARG A 72 -8.23 0.82 -4.10
CA ARG A 72 -7.82 0.14 -2.86
C ARG A 72 -8.17 0.98 -1.65
N ILE A 73 -8.88 0.37 -0.72
CA ILE A 73 -9.31 0.99 0.51
C ILE A 73 -8.99 0.08 1.70
N TYR A 74 -8.79 0.70 2.85
CA TYR A 74 -8.67 -0.04 4.09
C TYR A 74 -9.96 0.11 4.90
N LEU A 75 -10.56 -1.01 5.22
CA LEU A 75 -11.78 -1.08 6.03
C LEU A 75 -11.37 -1.32 7.48
N SER A 76 -11.17 -0.23 8.22
CA SER A 76 -10.64 -0.29 9.58
C SER A 76 -11.53 -1.08 10.55
N GLU A 77 -12.84 -0.99 10.37
CA GLU A 77 -13.80 -1.71 11.20
C GLU A 77 -13.69 -3.23 11.09
N TYR A 78 -13.22 -3.70 9.93
CA TYR A 78 -13.12 -5.13 9.63
C TYR A 78 -11.67 -5.61 9.53
N ASP A 79 -10.71 -4.71 9.66
CA ASP A 79 -9.29 -4.97 9.46
C ASP A 79 -9.03 -5.72 8.14
N ARG A 80 -9.57 -5.18 7.05
CA ARG A 80 -9.47 -5.74 5.71
C ARG A 80 -9.08 -4.69 4.71
N TYR A 81 -8.28 -5.09 3.75
CA TYR A 81 -8.03 -4.31 2.54
C TYR A 81 -8.96 -4.80 1.44
N ALA A 82 -9.62 -3.89 0.79
CA ALA A 82 -10.54 -4.20 -0.30
C ALA A 82 -10.21 -3.38 -1.54
N GLU A 83 -10.51 -3.96 -2.67
CA GLU A 83 -10.54 -3.27 -3.95
C GLU A 83 -11.99 -2.96 -4.25
N GLU A 84 -12.32 -1.68 -4.22
CA GLU A 84 -13.70 -1.18 -4.32
C GLU A 84 -13.99 -0.71 -5.73
N THR A 85 -15.09 -1.21 -6.29
CA THR A 85 -15.66 -0.73 -7.55
C THR A 85 -17.09 -0.29 -7.29
N ILE A 86 -17.39 0.95 -7.65
CA ILE A 86 -18.71 1.54 -7.48
C ILE A 86 -19.21 1.97 -8.84
N ILE A 87 -20.34 1.42 -9.27
CA ILE A 87 -20.90 1.66 -10.59
C ILE A 87 -22.30 2.24 -10.43
N PRO A 88 -22.58 3.43 -10.98
CA PRO A 88 -23.93 3.96 -11.02
C PRO A 88 -24.73 3.25 -12.14
N ASP A 89 -25.91 2.82 -11.80
CA ASP A 89 -26.87 2.27 -12.76
C ASP A 89 -27.99 3.28 -12.95
N HIS A 90 -27.89 4.07 -13.99
CA HIS A 90 -28.86 5.15 -14.25
C HIS A 90 -30.22 4.62 -14.69
N GLU A 91 -30.28 3.44 -15.28
CA GLU A 91 -31.54 2.85 -15.74
C GLU A 91 -32.43 2.47 -14.56
N PHE A 92 -31.87 1.83 -13.55
CA PHE A 92 -32.63 1.36 -12.40
C PHE A 92 -32.45 2.25 -11.16
N HIS A 93 -31.81 3.39 -11.29
CA HIS A 93 -31.57 4.32 -10.18
C HIS A 93 -30.90 3.65 -8.98
N GLN A 94 -29.86 2.88 -9.26
CA GLN A 94 -29.15 2.06 -8.28
C GLN A 94 -27.66 2.38 -8.32
N ILE A 95 -26.99 1.98 -7.26
CA ILE A 95 -25.54 1.98 -7.20
C ILE A 95 -25.09 0.59 -6.84
N ILE A 96 -24.18 0.06 -7.63
CA ILE A 96 -23.62 -1.28 -7.43
C ILE A 96 -22.23 -1.11 -6.83
N CYS A 97 -22.03 -1.69 -5.66
CA CYS A 97 -20.72 -1.74 -5.02
C CYS A 97 -20.19 -3.16 -5.04
N ILE A 98 -18.99 -3.31 -5.55
CA ILE A 98 -18.30 -4.61 -5.57
C ILE A 98 -17.00 -4.45 -4.77
N LEU A 99 -16.82 -5.30 -3.78
CA LEU A 99 -15.62 -5.34 -2.97
C LEU A 99 -14.89 -6.66 -3.19
N ARG A 100 -13.64 -6.59 -3.55
CA ARG A 100 -12.76 -7.76 -3.61
C ARG A 100 -11.80 -7.67 -2.42
N ASP A 101 -11.77 -8.71 -1.59
CA ASP A 101 -10.84 -8.76 -0.46
C ASP A 101 -9.42 -8.98 -0.99
N VAL A 102 -8.57 -7.99 -0.77
CA VAL A 102 -7.16 -8.02 -1.18
C VAL A 102 -6.24 -7.96 0.04
N THR A 103 -6.76 -8.36 1.20
CA THR A 103 -6.01 -8.28 2.46
C THR A 103 -4.70 -9.05 2.39
N GLU A 104 -4.73 -10.25 1.86
CA GLU A 104 -3.53 -11.08 1.77
C GLU A 104 -2.52 -10.50 0.78
N GLU A 105 -2.97 -10.08 -0.40
CA GLU A 105 -2.10 -9.44 -1.39
C GLU A 105 -1.47 -8.17 -0.83
N GLU A 106 -2.24 -7.38 -0.10
CA GLU A 106 -1.75 -6.13 0.51
C GLU A 106 -0.75 -6.40 1.63
N ARG A 107 -0.97 -7.41 2.45
CA ARG A 107 -0.02 -7.82 3.49
C ARG A 107 1.32 -8.27 2.88
N VAL A 108 1.25 -9.09 1.84
CA VAL A 108 2.45 -9.55 1.14
C VAL A 108 3.19 -8.38 0.51
N ARG A 109 2.48 -7.46 -0.13
CA ARG A 109 3.08 -6.26 -0.72
C ARG A 109 3.78 -5.41 0.33
N ARG A 110 3.13 -5.18 1.47
CA ARG A 110 3.71 -4.39 2.58
C ARG A 110 4.92 -5.07 3.20
N GLN A 111 4.88 -6.39 3.34
CA GLN A 111 6.02 -7.16 3.82
C GLN A 111 7.22 -7.05 2.88
N LYS A 112 6.98 -7.13 1.57
CA LYS A 112 8.04 -6.94 0.56
C LYS A 112 8.61 -5.54 0.59
N GLU A 113 7.78 -4.52 0.70
CA GLU A 113 8.22 -3.13 0.81
C GLU A 113 9.06 -2.91 2.07
N GLU A 114 8.61 -3.43 3.20
CA GLU A 114 9.35 -3.33 4.45
C GLU A 114 10.69 -4.05 4.38
N LEU A 115 10.73 -5.24 3.80
CA LEU A 115 11.97 -5.98 3.61
C LEU A 115 12.92 -5.23 2.68
N SER A 116 12.43 -4.66 1.58
CA SER A 116 13.23 -3.83 0.68
C SER A 116 13.78 -2.61 1.39
N ARG A 117 12.98 -1.94 2.22
CA ARG A 117 13.41 -0.79 2.99
C ARG A 117 14.49 -1.16 3.98
N GLN A 118 14.32 -2.25 4.72
CA GLN A 118 15.32 -2.74 5.67
C GLN A 118 16.61 -3.14 4.95
N THR A 119 16.51 -3.79 3.82
CA THR A 119 17.66 -4.18 3.00
C THR A 119 18.43 -2.95 2.53
N ALA A 120 17.73 -1.92 2.06
CA ALA A 120 18.33 -0.66 1.65
C ALA A 120 19.04 0.03 2.82
N GLU A 121 18.41 0.08 3.99
CA GLU A 121 19.02 0.66 5.20
C GLU A 121 20.29 -0.08 5.63
N ILE A 122 20.26 -1.41 5.59
CA ILE A 122 21.43 -2.23 5.90
C ILE A 122 22.55 -1.97 4.89
N ALA A 123 22.22 -1.92 3.60
CA ALA A 123 23.19 -1.63 2.55
C ALA A 123 23.82 -0.25 2.73
N ASP A 124 22.99 0.76 3.00
CA ASP A 124 23.46 2.13 3.27
C ASP A 124 24.36 2.17 4.49
N GLY A 125 24.04 1.45 5.54
CA GLY A 125 24.84 1.32 6.74
C GLY A 125 26.20 0.68 6.47
N VAL A 126 26.24 -0.38 5.65
CA VAL A 126 27.47 -1.03 5.24
C VAL A 126 28.35 -0.10 4.41
N VAL A 127 27.75 0.61 3.44
CA VAL A 127 28.46 1.58 2.61
C VAL A 127 29.03 2.69 3.48
N ALA A 128 28.23 3.26 4.39
CA ALA A 128 28.70 4.31 5.31
C ALA A 128 29.88 3.84 6.17
N LYS A 129 29.81 2.62 6.69
CA LYS A 129 30.90 2.02 7.46
C LYS A 129 32.16 1.84 6.63
N GLN A 130 32.02 1.33 5.41
CA GLN A 130 33.15 1.17 4.48
C GLN A 130 33.76 2.52 4.12
N MET A 131 32.95 3.54 3.89
CA MET A 131 33.43 4.89 3.60
C MET A 131 34.22 5.49 4.77
N ARG A 132 33.80 5.25 6.01
CA ARG A 132 34.57 5.67 7.19
C ARG A 132 35.92 4.99 7.26
N ILE A 133 35.95 3.67 7.01
CA ILE A 133 37.18 2.91 6.98
C ILE A 133 38.12 3.44 5.89
N VAL A 134 37.59 3.70 4.69
CA VAL A 134 38.39 4.28 3.60
C VAL A 134 38.95 5.63 3.98
N GLN A 135 38.14 6.49 4.64
CA GLN A 135 38.60 7.81 5.11
C GLN A 135 39.69 7.70 6.19
N GLU A 136 39.56 6.76 7.12
CA GLU A 136 40.56 6.48 8.13
C GLU A 136 41.88 6.02 7.50
N ILE A 137 41.80 5.08 6.54
CA ILE A 137 42.99 4.62 5.80
C ILE A 137 43.62 5.77 5.03
N ALA A 138 42.81 6.56 4.33
CA ALA A 138 43.31 7.71 3.58
C ALA A 138 43.99 8.73 4.50
N SER A 139 43.45 8.98 5.69
CA SER A 139 44.04 9.86 6.69
C SER A 139 45.38 9.33 7.18
N LEU A 140 45.45 8.03 7.51
CA LEU A 140 46.67 7.39 7.93
C LEU A 140 47.76 7.42 6.82
N LEU A 141 47.36 7.12 5.58
CA LEU A 141 48.27 7.20 4.43
C LEU A 141 48.73 8.64 4.18
N GLY A 142 47.81 9.63 4.38
CA GLY A 142 48.15 11.03 4.28
C GLY A 142 49.19 11.46 5.32
N GLU A 143 49.01 11.05 6.57
CA GLU A 143 49.97 11.29 7.64
C GLU A 143 51.35 10.64 7.32
N THR A 144 51.30 9.36 6.94
CA THR A 144 52.53 8.64 6.56
C THR A 144 53.20 9.29 5.37
N ALA A 145 52.44 9.69 4.35
CA ALA A 145 52.98 10.40 3.20
C ALA A 145 53.57 11.73 3.58
N ALA A 146 52.93 12.48 4.49
CA ALA A 146 53.45 13.75 5.01
C ALA A 146 54.77 13.54 5.80
N GLU A 147 54.80 12.55 6.68
CA GLU A 147 56.00 12.19 7.44
C GLU A 147 57.14 11.78 6.52
N THR A 148 56.84 10.95 5.53
CA THR A 148 57.81 10.56 4.53
C THR A 148 58.32 11.73 3.72
N LYS A 149 57.43 12.64 3.37
CA LYS A 149 57.76 13.84 2.64
C LYS A 149 58.65 14.77 3.48
N ILE A 150 58.36 14.93 4.76
CA ILE A 150 59.18 15.69 5.68
C ILE A 150 60.58 15.07 5.82
N ALA A 151 60.64 13.75 5.98
CA ALA A 151 61.88 13.03 6.06
C ALA A 151 62.74 13.22 4.79
N LEU A 152 62.11 13.13 3.62
CA LEU A 152 62.76 13.37 2.35
C LEU A 152 63.30 14.79 2.22
N TYR A 153 62.53 15.76 2.65
CA TYR A 153 62.99 17.17 2.67
C TYR A 153 64.15 17.37 3.60
N LYS A 154 64.16 16.75 4.77
CA LYS A 154 65.32 16.82 5.69
C LYS A 154 66.56 16.20 5.09
N LEU A 155 66.40 15.03 4.44
CA LEU A 155 67.52 14.39 3.74
C LEU A 155 68.06 15.23 2.59
N LYS A 156 67.13 15.81 1.83
CA LYS A 156 67.46 16.71 0.74
C LYS A 156 68.24 17.95 1.25
N GLY A 157 67.76 18.53 2.37
CA GLY A 157 68.44 19.65 3.03
C GLY A 157 69.84 19.31 3.49
N SER A 158 70.01 18.13 4.11
CA SER A 158 71.36 17.65 4.52
C SER A 158 72.29 17.45 3.34
N VAL A 159 71.78 16.92 2.22
CA VAL A 159 72.56 16.71 0.99
C VAL A 159 72.88 18.06 0.34
N SER A 160 71.96 19.02 0.38
CA SER A 160 72.16 20.34 -0.21
C SER A 160 73.17 21.18 0.52
N ASP A 161 73.36 20.96 1.82
CA ASP A 161 74.33 21.69 2.65
C ASP A 161 75.77 21.24 2.50
N GLU A 162 75.96 20.16 1.78
CA GLU A 162 77.27 19.70 1.34
C GLU A 162 77.63 20.38 0.02
#